data_78e0d8fe604775928ef509d57883f04a
#
_entry.id   78e0d8fe604775928ef509d57883f04a
#
_cell.length_a   1.000
_cell.length_b   1.000
_cell.length_c   1.000
_cell.angle_alpha   90.00
_cell.angle_beta   90.00
_cell.angle_gamma   90.00
#
_symmetry.space_group_name_H-M   'P 1'
#
loop_
_entity.id
_entity.type
_entity.pdbx_description
1 polymer ?
#
loop_
_entity_poly.entity_id
_entity_poly.type
_entity_poly.pdbx_seq_one_letter_code
_entity_poly.pdbx_strand_id
1 'polypeptide(L)'
;MSQQNAPERAGNIEKFRISSNFTDYAVDLSPGVVDFRYYEDVLSNNITATATCIETGYQEDSSSGAAPAQSTVDGLPIRGGERTDFVLEDGYGNKLELEEGIYVNRLRDVDAGTQQDLYFIDFASREFFANEQTRVVKRYEGNISDNIEKILKD
;
A
#
# COMPACT_ATOMS: atom_id res chain seq x y z
N MET A 1 -20.28 15.20 28.42
CA MET A 1 -19.43 14.00 28.22
C MET A 1 -20.16 13.12 27.22
N SER A 2 -19.75 13.15 25.94
CA SER A 2 -20.29 12.25 24.95
C SER A 2 -19.74 10.86 25.23
N GLN A 3 -20.61 9.90 25.52
CA GLN A 3 -20.26 8.50 25.55
C GLN A 3 -19.79 8.14 24.13
N GLN A 4 -18.50 7.87 23.98
CA GLN A 4 -18.01 7.19 22.80
C GLN A 4 -18.61 5.78 22.82
N ASN A 5 -19.59 5.53 21.96
CA ASN A 5 -20.12 4.18 21.79
C ASN A 5 -18.96 3.28 21.35
N ALA A 6 -18.85 2.11 21.94
CA ALA A 6 -17.91 1.10 21.45
C ALA A 6 -18.23 0.78 19.98
N PRO A 7 -17.23 0.47 19.14
CA PRO A 7 -17.48 0.12 17.76
C PRO A 7 -18.39 -1.12 17.69
N GLU A 8 -19.39 -1.07 16.81
CA GLU A 8 -20.35 -2.17 16.66
C GLU A 8 -19.75 -3.38 15.95
N ARG A 9 -18.66 -3.16 15.20
CA ARG A 9 -17.97 -4.21 14.43
C ARG A 9 -16.45 -3.98 14.40
N ALA A 10 -15.71 -5.02 14.08
CA ALA A 10 -14.28 -4.90 13.78
C ALA A 10 -14.07 -4.08 12.49
N GLY A 11 -12.90 -3.47 12.37
CA GLY A 11 -12.48 -2.86 11.11
C GLY A 11 -12.44 -3.89 9.97
N ASN A 12 -12.62 -3.43 8.76
CA ASN A 12 -12.67 -4.26 7.56
C ASN A 12 -11.78 -3.68 6.46
N ILE A 13 -11.21 -4.56 5.65
CA ILE A 13 -10.51 -4.20 4.41
C ILE A 13 -11.51 -4.42 3.27
N GLU A 14 -12.07 -3.32 2.75
CA GLU A 14 -13.04 -3.40 1.65
C GLU A 14 -12.38 -3.63 0.29
N LYS A 15 -11.17 -3.10 0.13
CA LYS A 15 -10.40 -3.20 -1.11
C LYS A 15 -8.92 -3.26 -0.78
N PHE A 16 -8.21 -4.17 -1.43
CA PHE A 16 -6.76 -4.22 -1.38
C PHE A 16 -6.23 -4.80 -2.69
N ARG A 17 -6.01 -3.93 -3.68
CA ARG A 17 -5.70 -4.32 -5.04
C ARG A 17 -4.33 -3.83 -5.47
N ILE A 18 -3.46 -4.74 -5.86
CA ILE A 18 -2.15 -4.44 -6.43
C ILE A 18 -2.22 -4.53 -7.96
N SER A 19 -1.74 -3.49 -8.64
CA SER A 19 -1.65 -3.42 -10.09
C SER A 19 -0.22 -3.68 -10.54
N SER A 20 -0.01 -4.60 -11.49
CA SER A 20 1.33 -4.87 -12.04
C SER A 20 1.84 -3.69 -12.85
N ASN A 21 3.15 -3.41 -12.75
CA ASN A 21 3.83 -2.45 -13.63
C ASN A 21 4.26 -3.07 -14.97
N PHE A 22 4.11 -4.38 -15.15
CA PHE A 22 4.64 -5.13 -16.29
C PHE A 22 3.55 -5.76 -17.15
N THR A 23 2.36 -5.90 -16.59
CA THR A 23 1.20 -6.51 -17.25
C THR A 23 -0.05 -5.70 -16.93
N ASP A 24 -1.11 -5.89 -17.71
CA ASP A 24 -2.41 -5.26 -17.45
C ASP A 24 -3.21 -5.96 -16.32
N TYR A 25 -2.54 -6.84 -15.57
CA TYR A 25 -3.16 -7.56 -14.47
C TYR A 25 -3.11 -6.77 -13.16
N ALA A 26 -4.15 -6.96 -12.39
CA ALA A 26 -4.21 -6.51 -11.01
C ALA A 26 -4.86 -7.61 -10.17
N VAL A 27 -4.35 -7.81 -8.96
CA VAL A 27 -4.82 -8.85 -8.04
C VAL A 27 -5.46 -8.20 -6.83
N ASP A 28 -6.61 -8.71 -6.42
CA ASP A 28 -7.25 -8.35 -5.16
C ASP A 28 -6.75 -9.29 -4.05
N LEU A 29 -6.02 -8.72 -3.11
CA LEU A 29 -5.46 -9.42 -1.96
C LEU A 29 -6.35 -9.30 -0.72
N SER A 30 -7.49 -8.59 -0.78
CA SER A 30 -8.37 -8.37 0.38
C SER A 30 -8.68 -9.65 1.16
N PRO A 31 -8.94 -10.81 0.50
CA PRO A 31 -9.26 -12.03 1.22
C PRO A 31 -8.08 -12.66 1.97
N GLY A 32 -6.85 -12.34 1.53
CA GLY A 32 -5.61 -12.92 2.07
C GLY A 32 -4.90 -12.04 3.09
N VAL A 33 -5.32 -10.79 3.29
CA VAL A 33 -4.67 -9.90 4.26
C VAL A 33 -5.11 -10.26 5.67
N VAL A 34 -4.18 -10.70 6.51
CA VAL A 34 -4.43 -11.07 7.91
C VAL A 34 -4.06 -9.99 8.91
N ASP A 35 -3.15 -9.09 8.54
CA ASP A 35 -2.77 -7.93 9.34
C ASP A 35 -2.40 -6.78 8.39
N PHE A 36 -2.87 -5.59 8.70
CA PHE A 36 -2.53 -4.38 7.98
C PHE A 36 -2.23 -3.27 8.96
N ARG A 37 -1.07 -2.66 8.83
CA ARG A 37 -0.60 -1.56 9.67
C ARG A 37 -0.31 -0.36 8.81
N TYR A 38 -0.95 0.74 9.13
CA TYR A 38 -0.79 2.03 8.49
C TYR A 38 -0.13 3.02 9.45
N TYR A 39 0.86 3.75 8.96
CA TYR A 39 1.64 4.69 9.74
C TYR A 39 1.68 6.05 9.04
N GLU A 40 1.16 7.03 9.72
CA GLU A 40 1.18 8.42 9.32
C GLU A 40 1.69 9.25 10.49
N ASP A 41 2.68 10.11 10.26
CA ASP A 41 3.27 10.97 11.26
C ASP A 41 3.47 12.37 10.65
N VAL A 42 3.03 13.38 11.37
CA VAL A 42 3.16 14.80 10.98
C VAL A 42 4.62 15.26 10.81
N LEU A 43 5.56 14.55 11.45
CA LEU A 43 7.00 14.81 11.34
C LEU A 43 7.68 13.99 10.22
N SER A 44 6.95 13.07 9.62
CA SER A 44 7.42 12.29 8.47
C SER A 44 6.93 12.92 7.17
N ASN A 45 7.76 12.89 6.15
CA ASN A 45 7.40 13.35 4.82
C ASN A 45 6.75 12.28 3.95
N ASN A 46 6.48 11.12 4.52
CA ASN A 46 5.91 9.99 3.81
C ASN A 46 4.99 9.16 4.71
N ILE A 47 4.05 8.49 4.07
CA ILE A 47 3.19 7.48 4.68
C ILE A 47 3.80 6.12 4.41
N THR A 48 3.75 5.23 5.39
CA THR A 48 4.17 3.84 5.23
C THR A 48 3.08 2.89 5.70
N ALA A 49 3.07 1.69 5.13
CA ALA A 49 2.20 0.63 5.59
C ALA A 49 2.88 -0.73 5.47
N THR A 50 2.39 -1.71 6.21
CA THR A 50 2.82 -3.10 6.12
C THR A 50 1.60 -4.00 6.09
N ALA A 51 1.53 -4.91 5.13
CA ALA A 51 0.55 -5.97 5.09
C ALA A 51 1.21 -7.32 5.33
N THR A 52 0.54 -8.17 6.10
CA THR A 52 0.83 -9.60 6.19
C THR A 52 -0.23 -10.33 5.38
N CYS A 53 0.20 -11.09 4.39
CA CYS A 53 -0.68 -11.79 3.47
C CYS A 53 -0.48 -13.30 3.59
N ILE A 54 -1.60 -14.03 3.57
CA ILE A 54 -1.64 -15.48 3.42
C ILE A 54 -2.38 -15.79 2.13
N GLU A 55 -1.78 -16.63 1.30
CA GLU A 55 -2.33 -17.03 0.02
C GLU A 55 -2.40 -18.55 -0.04
N THR A 56 -3.56 -19.06 -0.41
CA THR A 56 -3.80 -20.52 -0.48
C THR A 56 -3.70 -21.07 -1.89
N GLY A 57 -3.13 -20.32 -2.83
CA GLY A 57 -2.91 -20.74 -4.22
C GLY A 57 -4.19 -20.85 -5.07
N TYR A 58 -5.34 -20.40 -4.55
CA TYR A 58 -6.62 -20.48 -5.27
C TYR A 58 -7.29 -19.10 -5.25
N GLN A 59 -6.97 -18.28 -6.23
CA GLN A 59 -7.78 -17.10 -6.55
C GLN A 59 -8.47 -17.33 -7.89
N GLU A 60 -9.77 -17.52 -7.85
CA GLU A 60 -10.60 -17.42 -9.05
C GLU A 60 -10.75 -15.95 -9.43
N ASP A 61 -9.88 -15.45 -10.27
CA ASP A 61 -10.17 -14.19 -10.96
C ASP A 61 -10.96 -14.50 -12.24
N SER A 62 -12.26 -14.62 -12.07
CA SER A 62 -13.21 -14.99 -13.12
C SER A 62 -13.48 -13.89 -14.15
N SER A 63 -12.81 -12.74 -14.06
CA SER A 63 -13.14 -11.59 -14.91
C SER A 63 -12.34 -11.46 -16.20
N SER A 64 -11.29 -12.25 -16.42
CA SER A 64 -10.42 -12.04 -17.59
C SER A 64 -10.02 -13.30 -18.40
N GLY A 65 -10.56 -14.47 -18.11
CA GLY A 65 -10.26 -15.68 -18.90
C GLY A 65 -8.78 -16.11 -18.82
N ALA A 66 -8.06 -15.68 -17.82
CA ALA A 66 -6.66 -16.02 -17.59
C ALA A 66 -6.51 -17.41 -16.94
N ALA A 67 -5.36 -18.03 -17.17
CA ALA A 67 -4.97 -19.33 -16.64
C ALA A 67 -5.12 -19.41 -15.10
N PRO A 68 -5.30 -20.62 -14.53
CA PRO A 68 -5.45 -20.81 -13.10
C PRO A 68 -4.31 -20.13 -12.37
N ALA A 69 -4.67 -19.33 -11.36
CA ALA A 69 -3.75 -18.46 -10.65
C ALA A 69 -2.64 -19.27 -9.98
N GLN A 70 -1.44 -19.06 -10.44
CA GLN A 70 -0.24 -19.24 -9.66
C GLN A 70 -0.30 -18.26 -8.48
N SER A 71 0.50 -18.49 -7.43
CA SER A 71 0.55 -17.58 -6.30
C SER A 71 0.75 -16.14 -6.76
N THR A 72 0.26 -15.14 -6.01
CA THR A 72 0.43 -13.72 -6.35
C THR A 72 1.90 -13.35 -6.52
N VAL A 73 2.79 -13.99 -5.75
CA VAL A 73 4.23 -13.77 -5.82
C VAL A 73 4.80 -14.26 -7.16
N ASP A 74 4.31 -15.39 -7.66
CA ASP A 74 4.79 -15.98 -8.92
C ASP A 74 4.03 -15.48 -10.15
N GLY A 75 2.73 -15.26 -10.01
CA GLY A 75 1.84 -14.87 -11.11
C GLY A 75 1.82 -13.36 -11.39
N LEU A 76 2.03 -12.55 -10.36
CA LEU A 76 2.19 -11.11 -10.45
C LEU A 76 3.62 -10.78 -10.01
N PRO A 77 4.55 -10.55 -10.93
CA PRO A 77 5.94 -10.30 -10.54
C PRO A 77 6.04 -8.96 -9.78
N ILE A 78 5.87 -9.04 -8.45
CA ILE A 78 6.04 -7.90 -7.55
C ILE A 78 7.55 -7.62 -7.45
N ARG A 79 7.97 -6.47 -7.95
CA ARG A 79 9.39 -6.06 -7.98
C ARG A 79 9.67 -4.78 -7.22
N GLY A 80 8.64 -4.10 -6.76
CA GLY A 80 8.66 -2.80 -6.13
C GLY A 80 8.16 -1.69 -7.06
N GLY A 81 7.49 -0.71 -6.48
CA GLY A 81 6.88 0.38 -7.21
C GLY A 81 5.50 0.07 -7.81
N GLU A 82 4.94 -1.11 -7.57
CA GLU A 82 3.57 -1.42 -7.97
C GLU A 82 2.59 -0.60 -7.13
N ARG A 83 1.61 -0.02 -7.83
CA ARG A 83 0.54 0.73 -7.18
C ARG A 83 -0.44 -0.20 -6.49
N THR A 84 -0.78 0.14 -5.26
CA THR A 84 -1.80 -0.56 -4.47
C THR A 84 -2.89 0.40 -4.07
N ASP A 85 -4.11 0.08 -4.50
CA ASP A 85 -5.32 0.78 -4.05
C ASP A 85 -5.90 0.02 -2.85
N PHE A 86 -6.20 0.74 -1.77
CA PHE A 86 -6.83 0.14 -0.61
C PHE A 86 -7.96 1.01 -0.07
N VAL A 87 -8.95 0.37 0.52
CA VAL A 87 -10.01 1.01 1.28
C VAL A 87 -10.16 0.26 2.60
N LEU A 88 -9.91 0.96 3.68
CA LEU A 88 -10.07 0.46 5.04
C LEU A 88 -11.32 1.10 5.65
N GLU A 89 -12.13 0.32 6.32
CA GLU A 89 -13.27 0.81 7.09
C GLU A 89 -13.08 0.48 8.56
N ASP A 90 -13.19 1.47 9.44
CA ASP A 90 -13.13 1.25 10.89
C ASP A 90 -14.45 0.67 11.41
N GLY A 91 -14.48 0.29 12.71
CA GLY A 91 -15.67 -0.25 13.36
C GLY A 91 -16.84 0.74 13.48
N TYR A 92 -16.63 2.01 13.14
CA TYR A 92 -17.66 3.06 13.14
C TYR A 92 -18.16 3.41 11.73
N GLY A 93 -17.60 2.79 10.69
CA GLY A 93 -17.95 3.03 9.30
C GLY A 93 -17.20 4.18 8.65
N ASN A 94 -16.15 4.73 9.29
CA ASN A 94 -15.30 5.70 8.64
C ASN A 94 -14.34 4.98 7.70
N LYS A 95 -14.10 5.58 6.53
CA LYS A 95 -13.23 5.00 5.51
C LYS A 95 -11.93 5.77 5.40
N LEU A 96 -10.84 5.03 5.27
CA LEU A 96 -9.53 5.52 4.88
C LEU A 96 -9.21 5.02 3.48
N GLU A 97 -9.07 5.95 2.56
CA GLU A 97 -8.67 5.70 1.18
C GLU A 97 -7.65 6.75 0.78
N LEU A 98 -6.57 6.34 0.14
CA LEU A 98 -5.62 7.27 -0.46
C LEU A 98 -5.89 7.38 -1.95
N GLU A 99 -6.17 8.60 -2.42
CA GLU A 99 -6.52 8.92 -3.82
C GLU A 99 -5.42 8.49 -4.80
N GLU A 100 -4.16 8.69 -4.42
CA GLU A 100 -2.97 8.27 -5.19
C GLU A 100 -2.56 6.81 -4.93
N GLY A 101 -3.22 6.11 -3.98
CA GLY A 101 -2.81 4.80 -3.51
C GLY A 101 -1.50 4.82 -2.72
N ILE A 102 -0.97 3.64 -2.47
CA ILE A 102 0.39 3.42 -1.95
C ILE A 102 1.15 2.49 -2.90
N TYR A 103 2.46 2.46 -2.75
CA TYR A 103 3.32 1.70 -3.66
C TYR A 103 4.08 0.63 -2.91
N VAL A 104 4.23 -0.54 -3.51
CA VAL A 104 5.06 -1.60 -2.97
C VAL A 104 6.51 -1.11 -2.87
N ASN A 105 7.04 -1.09 -1.67
CA ASN A 105 8.45 -0.76 -1.41
C ASN A 105 9.30 -2.01 -1.34
N ARG A 106 8.80 -3.05 -0.67
CA ARG A 106 9.54 -4.28 -0.48
C ARG A 106 8.62 -5.48 -0.22
N LEU A 107 8.96 -6.60 -0.81
CA LEU A 107 8.43 -7.92 -0.46
C LEU A 107 9.47 -8.63 0.41
N ARG A 108 9.07 -9.25 1.52
CA ARG A 108 9.98 -9.94 2.44
C ARG A 108 9.35 -11.16 3.09
N ASP A 109 10.24 -11.99 3.61
CA ASP A 109 9.89 -13.17 4.43
C ASP A 109 8.86 -14.07 3.73
N VAL A 110 9.10 -14.35 2.44
CA VAL A 110 8.23 -15.24 1.66
C VAL A 110 8.49 -16.67 2.13
N ASP A 111 7.51 -17.26 2.81
CA ASP A 111 7.52 -18.67 3.21
C ASP A 111 6.52 -19.41 2.30
N ALA A 112 7.07 -20.04 1.26
CA ALA A 112 6.30 -20.81 0.30
C ALA A 112 6.08 -22.24 0.83
N GLY A 113 4.90 -22.46 1.38
CA GLY A 113 4.45 -23.76 1.85
C GLY A 113 3.82 -24.60 0.72
N THR A 114 3.54 -25.87 1.02
CA THR A 114 2.84 -26.76 0.08
C THR A 114 1.35 -26.47 -0.08
N GLN A 115 0.76 -25.74 0.87
CA GLN A 115 -0.67 -25.46 0.92
C GLN A 115 -1.00 -23.97 1.04
N GLN A 116 -0.02 -23.17 1.46
CA GLN A 116 -0.20 -21.73 1.63
C GLN A 116 1.15 -21.02 1.57
N ASP A 117 1.13 -19.82 1.04
CA ASP A 117 2.25 -18.89 1.05
C ASP A 117 1.98 -17.80 2.07
N LEU A 118 2.96 -17.50 2.91
CA LEU A 118 2.95 -16.37 3.85
C LEU A 118 4.01 -15.37 3.40
N TYR A 119 3.63 -14.12 3.28
CA TYR A 119 4.57 -13.06 2.92
C TYR A 119 4.18 -11.71 3.50
N PHE A 120 5.15 -10.81 3.56
CA PHE A 120 4.97 -9.45 4.04
C PHE A 120 5.25 -8.47 2.90
N ILE A 121 4.38 -7.47 2.77
CA ILE A 121 4.57 -6.39 1.83
C ILE A 121 4.71 -5.10 2.62
N ASP A 122 5.82 -4.40 2.45
CA ASP A 122 6.01 -3.05 2.96
C ASP A 122 5.67 -2.05 1.85
N PHE A 123 4.92 -1.03 2.19
CA PHE A 123 4.46 0.01 1.29
C PHE A 123 4.98 1.38 1.71
N ALA A 124 5.10 2.26 0.73
CA ALA A 124 5.39 3.66 0.96
C ALA A 124 4.55 4.54 0.03
N SER A 125 4.31 5.79 0.44
CA SER A 125 3.64 6.76 -0.40
C SER A 125 4.52 7.19 -1.58
N ARG A 126 3.92 7.83 -2.57
CA ARG A 126 4.60 8.33 -3.77
C ARG A 126 5.76 9.27 -3.44
N GLU A 127 5.60 10.08 -2.41
CA GLU A 127 6.59 11.05 -1.95
C GLU A 127 7.90 10.38 -1.53
N PHE A 128 7.82 9.18 -0.95
CA PHE A 128 9.01 8.39 -0.60
C PHE A 128 9.85 8.11 -1.85
N PHE A 129 9.25 7.58 -2.91
CA PHE A 129 9.96 7.26 -4.15
C PHE A 129 10.45 8.51 -4.87
N ALA A 130 9.65 9.57 -4.90
CA ALA A 130 10.03 10.84 -5.49
C ALA A 130 11.24 11.45 -4.77
N ASN A 131 11.28 11.36 -3.44
CA ASN A 131 12.39 11.86 -2.63
C ASN A 131 13.68 11.05 -2.88
N GLU A 132 13.59 9.73 -3.00
CA GLU A 132 14.75 8.88 -3.31
C GLU A 132 15.34 9.15 -4.70
N GLN A 133 14.50 9.56 -5.65
CA GLN A 133 14.94 9.89 -7.02
C GLN A 133 15.44 11.33 -7.18
N THR A 134 15.15 12.19 -6.20
CA THR A 134 15.46 13.62 -6.30
C THR A 134 16.67 13.97 -5.46
N ARG A 135 17.71 14.49 -6.10
CA ARG A 135 18.87 15.03 -5.41
C ARG A 135 18.79 16.54 -5.34
N VAL A 136 18.67 17.07 -4.12
CA VAL A 136 18.74 18.52 -3.89
C VAL A 136 20.20 18.95 -3.92
N VAL A 137 20.56 19.71 -4.95
CA VAL A 137 21.91 20.28 -5.13
C VAL A 137 21.93 21.80 -5.02
N LYS A 138 20.77 22.41 -4.75
CA LYS A 138 20.58 23.85 -4.71
C LYS A 138 20.89 24.38 -3.30
N ARG A 139 21.73 25.42 -3.23
CA ARG A 139 21.97 26.16 -2.01
C ARG A 139 20.97 27.33 -1.94
N TYR A 140 20.37 27.50 -0.79
CA TYR A 140 19.45 28.58 -0.52
C TYR A 140 20.12 29.59 0.42
N GLU A 141 20.01 30.90 0.12
CA GLU A 141 20.55 31.98 0.91
C GLU A 141 19.43 32.96 1.28
N GLY A 142 19.54 33.63 2.43
CA GLY A 142 18.55 34.59 2.93
C GLY A 142 17.56 33.96 3.92
N ASN A 143 16.36 34.54 4.02
CA ASN A 143 15.36 34.09 4.96
C ASN A 143 14.75 32.73 4.55
N ILE A 144 14.50 31.88 5.53
CA ILE A 144 13.91 30.55 5.32
C ILE A 144 12.52 30.68 4.69
N SER A 145 11.68 31.60 5.19
CA SER A 145 10.33 31.85 4.68
C SER A 145 10.30 32.17 3.18
N ASP A 146 11.21 33.04 2.73
CA ASP A 146 11.28 33.46 1.33
C ASP A 146 11.71 32.30 0.42
N ASN A 147 12.58 31.44 0.93
CA ASN A 147 13.04 30.26 0.20
C ASN A 147 11.96 29.18 0.11
N ILE A 148 11.21 28.95 1.20
CA ILE A 148 10.06 28.04 1.19
C ILE A 148 8.99 28.52 0.20
N GLU A 149 8.67 29.82 0.23
CA GLU A 149 7.69 30.39 -0.70
C GLU A 149 8.09 30.20 -2.16
N LYS A 150 9.37 30.34 -2.49
CA LYS A 150 9.88 30.09 -3.85
C LYS A 150 9.76 28.62 -4.26
N ILE A 151 10.09 27.69 -3.34
CA ILE A 151 10.00 26.25 -3.60
C ILE A 151 8.56 25.81 -3.85
N LEU A 152 7.60 26.39 -3.11
CA LEU A 152 6.19 26.04 -3.25
C LEU A 152 5.50 26.67 -4.48
N LYS A 153 6.13 27.67 -5.10
CA LYS A 153 5.62 28.34 -6.32
C LYS A 153 6.24 27.81 -7.62
N ASP A 154 7.35 27.07 -7.54
CA ASP A 154 8.01 26.40 -8.66
C ASP A 154 7.34 25.06 -8.96
#